data_c5083df6a2e02a70eb9783ee0fb38d75
#
_entry.id   c5083df6a2e02a70eb9783ee0fb38d75
#
_cell.length_a   1.000
_cell.length_b   1.000
_cell.length_c   1.000
_cell.angle_alpha   90.00
_cell.angle_beta   90.00
_cell.angle_gamma   90.00
#
_symmetry.space_group_name_H-M   'P 1'
#
loop_
_entity.id
_entity.type
_entity.pdbx_description
1 polymer ?
#
loop_
_entity_poly.entity_id
_entity_poly.type
_entity_poly.pdbx_seq_one_letter_code
_entity_poly.pdbx_strand_id
1 'polypeptide(L)'
;MDPLTFLAWRFYYFFRDPVRRPPPGRVLLSPADGFLLYARRVRGGEVPSPIKQGVQVPLDEWIGTVPATGDGTLIGIYMTALSVHYIRSPVPGRVTHV
;
A
#
# COMPACT_ATOMS: atom_id res chain seq x y z
N MET A 1 -19.09 21.68 -14.17
CA MET A 1 -19.55 20.98 -12.94
C MET A 1 -19.50 21.98 -11.78
N ASP A 2 -20.59 22.13 -11.06
CA ASP A 2 -20.63 23.03 -9.91
C ASP A 2 -19.82 22.46 -8.73
N PRO A 3 -19.44 23.29 -7.73
CA PRO A 3 -18.60 22.83 -6.62
C PRO A 3 -19.23 21.72 -5.78
N LEU A 4 -20.54 21.74 -5.57
CA LEU A 4 -21.22 20.72 -4.76
C LEU A 4 -21.24 19.38 -5.49
N THR A 5 -21.57 19.39 -6.78
CA THR A 5 -21.53 18.17 -7.62
C THR A 5 -20.13 17.60 -7.70
N PHE A 6 -19.12 18.45 -7.82
CA PHE A 6 -17.72 18.03 -7.84
C PHE A 6 -17.33 17.36 -6.52
N LEU A 7 -17.70 17.94 -5.39
CA LEU A 7 -17.43 17.35 -4.07
C LEU A 7 -18.11 16.01 -3.90
N ALA A 8 -19.41 15.92 -4.27
CA ALA A 8 -20.16 14.67 -4.18
C ALA A 8 -19.54 13.58 -5.04
N TRP A 9 -19.15 13.91 -6.27
CA TRP A 9 -18.49 13.00 -7.18
C TRP A 9 -17.16 12.52 -6.61
N ARG A 10 -16.36 13.42 -6.05
CA ARG A 10 -15.07 13.09 -5.43
C ARG A 10 -15.23 12.19 -4.22
N PHE A 11 -16.22 12.45 -3.35
CA PHE A 11 -16.54 11.56 -2.23
C PHE A 11 -16.96 10.18 -2.71
N TYR A 12 -17.79 10.10 -3.74
CA TYR A 12 -18.19 8.82 -4.31
C TYR A 12 -16.98 8.00 -4.77
N TYR A 13 -16.08 8.60 -5.53
CA TYR A 13 -14.88 7.90 -6.02
C TYR A 13 -13.94 7.52 -4.91
N PHE A 14 -13.78 8.37 -3.93
CA PHE A 14 -12.89 8.12 -2.80
C PHE A 14 -13.35 6.93 -1.95
N PHE A 15 -14.64 6.84 -1.66
CA PHE A 15 -15.20 5.83 -0.76
C PHE A 15 -15.78 4.62 -1.48
N ARG A 16 -15.68 4.53 -2.80
CA ARG A 16 -16.22 3.38 -3.52
C ARG A 16 -15.45 2.11 -3.14
N ASP A 17 -16.17 1.02 -3.06
CA ASP A 17 -15.62 -0.31 -2.78
C ASP A 17 -16.14 -1.31 -3.81
N PRO A 18 -15.55 -1.32 -5.03
CA PRO A 18 -16.01 -2.21 -6.08
C PRO A 18 -15.69 -3.67 -5.76
N VAL A 19 -16.53 -4.56 -6.25
CA VAL A 19 -16.27 -6.01 -6.15
C VAL A 19 -15.04 -6.35 -6.96
N ARG A 20 -14.13 -7.11 -6.35
CA ARG A 20 -12.91 -7.59 -6.99
C ARG A 20 -12.98 -9.10 -7.19
N ARG A 21 -12.49 -9.53 -8.32
CA ARG A 21 -12.37 -10.96 -8.65
C ARG A 21 -10.90 -11.27 -8.89
N PRO A 22 -10.18 -11.75 -7.85
CA PRO A 22 -8.77 -12.06 -8.01
C PRO A 22 -8.57 -13.22 -9.00
N PRO A 23 -7.47 -13.20 -9.77
CA PRO A 23 -7.15 -14.29 -10.66
C PRO A 23 -6.86 -15.57 -9.85
N PRO A 24 -7.11 -16.76 -10.42
CA PRO A 24 -6.79 -18.02 -9.77
C PRO A 24 -5.27 -18.23 -9.71
N GLY A 25 -4.83 -19.07 -8.78
CA GLY A 25 -3.43 -19.46 -8.66
C GLY A 25 -2.71 -18.81 -7.50
N ARG A 26 -1.41 -19.10 -7.41
CA ARG A 26 -0.53 -18.57 -6.38
C ARG A 26 0.06 -17.24 -6.83
N VAL A 27 -0.66 -16.18 -6.63
CA VAL A 27 -0.22 -14.82 -6.98
C VAL A 27 -0.35 -13.92 -5.77
N LEU A 28 0.57 -12.95 -5.67
CA LEU A 28 0.42 -11.84 -4.75
C LEU A 28 -0.44 -10.78 -5.44
N LEU A 29 -1.46 -10.32 -4.74
CA LEU A 29 -2.33 -9.27 -5.24
C LEU A 29 -1.85 -7.92 -4.72
N SER A 30 -2.04 -6.87 -5.51
CA SER A 30 -1.77 -5.53 -5.02
C SER A 30 -2.72 -5.20 -3.86
N PRO A 31 -2.22 -4.77 -2.70
CA PRO A 31 -3.07 -4.40 -1.58
C PRO A 31 -3.81 -3.09 -1.80
N ALA A 32 -3.40 -2.30 -2.79
CA ALA A 32 -3.97 -0.97 -3.06
C ALA A 32 -4.06 -0.71 -4.56
N ASP A 33 -4.98 0.14 -4.96
CA ASP A 33 -5.07 0.67 -6.32
C ASP A 33 -4.26 1.95 -6.42
N GLY A 34 -3.48 2.10 -7.49
CA GLY A 34 -2.68 3.29 -7.69
C GLY A 34 -1.54 3.08 -8.68
N PHE A 35 -0.58 3.96 -8.61
CA PHE A 35 0.60 3.92 -9.45
C PHE A 35 1.78 3.37 -8.66
N LEU A 36 2.51 2.44 -9.26
CA LEU A 36 3.75 1.94 -8.68
C LEU A 36 4.80 3.05 -8.76
N LEU A 37 5.23 3.54 -7.60
CA LEU A 37 6.28 4.56 -7.53
C LEU A 37 7.67 3.95 -7.52
N TYR A 38 7.85 2.89 -6.74
CA TYR A 38 9.14 2.24 -6.62
C TYR A 38 8.99 0.81 -6.13
N ALA A 39 10.01 0.02 -6.45
CA ALA A 39 10.26 -1.28 -5.84
C ALA A 39 11.72 -1.28 -5.41
N ARG A 40 11.98 -1.32 -4.12
CA ARG A 40 13.33 -1.21 -3.55
C ARG A 40 13.69 -2.47 -2.81
N ARG A 41 14.93 -2.92 -3.00
CA ARG A 41 15.44 -4.06 -2.26
C ARG A 41 15.74 -3.66 -0.82
N VAL A 42 15.25 -4.47 0.12
CA VAL A 42 15.52 -4.32 1.55
C VAL A 42 16.54 -5.38 1.94
N ARG A 43 17.60 -4.96 2.60
CA ARG A 43 18.64 -5.86 3.09
C ARG A 43 18.82 -5.67 4.59
N GLY A 44 18.84 -6.80 5.33
CA GLY A 44 19.03 -6.76 6.77
C GLY A 44 17.93 -6.04 7.54
N GLY A 45 16.72 -5.96 6.99
CA GLY A 45 15.60 -5.28 7.63
C GLY A 45 15.63 -3.75 7.55
N GLU A 46 16.58 -3.17 6.81
CA GLU A 46 16.68 -1.73 6.64
C GLU A 46 16.12 -1.29 5.29
N VAL A 47 15.38 -0.19 5.30
CA VAL A 47 14.76 0.39 4.11
C VAL A 47 15.25 1.81 3.87
N PRO A 48 15.35 2.26 2.59
CA PRO A 48 15.63 3.66 2.32
C PRO A 48 14.48 4.53 2.81
N SER A 49 14.82 5.65 3.47
CA SER A 49 13.80 6.58 3.90
C SER A 49 13.14 7.26 2.68
N PRO A 50 11.81 7.27 2.57
CA PRO A 50 11.14 8.02 1.51
C PRO A 50 11.20 9.53 1.71
N ILE A 51 11.54 9.99 2.92
CA ILE A 51 11.59 11.40 3.28
C ILE A 51 13.00 11.97 3.12
N LYS A 52 14.01 11.16 3.45
CA LYS A 52 15.42 11.58 3.38
C LYS A 52 16.20 10.63 2.47
N GLN A 53 16.68 11.13 1.35
CA GLN A 53 17.51 10.34 0.44
C GLN A 53 18.81 9.91 1.10
N GLY A 54 19.20 8.67 0.88
CA GLY A 54 20.44 8.11 1.41
C GLY A 54 20.41 7.70 2.86
N VAL A 55 19.29 7.91 3.55
CA VAL A 55 19.12 7.48 4.95
C VAL A 55 18.42 6.13 4.96
N GLN A 56 18.99 5.19 5.68
CA GLN A 56 18.39 3.88 5.91
C GLN A 56 17.66 3.88 7.25
N VAL A 57 16.46 3.31 7.28
CA VAL A 57 15.65 3.20 8.49
C VAL A 57 15.35 1.73 8.74
N PRO A 58 15.56 1.20 9.96
CA PRO A 58 15.14 -0.15 10.29
C PRO A 58 13.64 -0.32 10.09
N LEU A 59 13.25 -1.43 9.46
CA LEU A 59 11.84 -1.66 9.13
C LEU A 59 10.97 -1.82 10.38
N ASP A 60 11.52 -2.33 11.47
CA ASP A 60 10.81 -2.46 12.73
C ASP A 60 10.43 -1.10 13.34
N GLU A 61 11.18 -0.04 13.09
CA GLU A 61 10.78 1.31 13.49
C GLU A 61 9.53 1.79 12.75
N TRP A 62 9.35 1.35 11.51
CA TRP A 62 8.17 1.70 10.71
C TRP A 62 6.94 0.88 11.10
N ILE A 63 7.13 -0.40 11.39
CA ILE A 63 6.06 -1.33 11.73
C ILE A 63 5.70 -1.20 13.20
N GLY A 64 6.65 -0.78 14.04
CA GLY A 64 6.48 -0.62 15.47
C GLY A 64 6.86 -1.88 16.24
N THR A 65 5.88 -2.68 16.66
CA THR A 65 6.09 -3.77 17.60
C THR A 65 6.52 -5.09 16.98
N VAL A 66 6.41 -5.23 15.65
CA VAL A 66 6.77 -6.48 14.95
C VAL A 66 8.16 -6.32 14.37
N PRO A 67 9.16 -7.06 14.86
CA PRO A 67 10.49 -6.99 14.27
C PRO A 67 10.49 -7.54 12.85
N ALA A 68 11.05 -6.78 11.92
CA ALA A 68 11.24 -7.20 10.55
C ALA A 68 12.72 -7.56 10.37
N THR A 69 12.98 -8.80 9.97
CA THR A 69 14.33 -9.31 9.76
C THR A 69 14.46 -9.89 8.36
N GLY A 70 15.68 -9.87 7.83
CA GLY A 70 15.99 -10.47 6.55
C GLY A 70 15.82 -9.52 5.37
N ASP A 71 15.87 -10.10 4.18
CA ASP A 71 15.82 -9.39 2.92
C ASP A 71 14.41 -9.46 2.33
N GLY A 72 14.09 -8.48 1.53
CA GLY A 72 12.79 -8.41 0.87
C GLY A 72 12.73 -7.30 -0.16
N THR A 73 11.52 -6.97 -0.56
CA THR A 73 11.25 -5.86 -1.48
C THR A 73 10.22 -4.93 -0.86
N LEU A 74 10.55 -3.64 -0.80
CA LEU A 74 9.61 -2.61 -0.41
C LEU A 74 8.98 -2.02 -1.66
N ILE A 75 7.66 -2.03 -1.71
CA ILE A 75 6.90 -1.50 -2.84
C ILE A 75 6.13 -0.27 -2.37
N GLY A 76 6.29 0.83 -3.08
CA GLY A 76 5.54 2.05 -2.84
C GLY A 76 4.45 2.24 -3.89
N ILE A 77 3.23 2.44 -3.43
CA ILE A 77 2.07 2.64 -4.29
C ILE A 77 1.47 4.01 -3.97
N TYR A 78 1.33 4.84 -5.00
CA TYR A 78 0.71 6.15 -4.87
C TYR A 78 -0.76 6.08 -5.25
N MET A 79 -1.63 6.44 -4.32
CA MET A 79 -3.07 6.52 -4.54
C MET A 79 -3.48 7.97 -4.78
N THR A 80 -4.19 8.20 -5.88
CA THR A 80 -4.77 9.51 -6.17
C THR A 80 -6.13 9.66 -5.50
N ALA A 81 -6.69 10.87 -5.55
CA ALA A 81 -8.05 11.12 -5.05
C ALA A 81 -9.13 10.32 -5.81
N LEU A 82 -8.81 9.83 -7.00
CA LEU A 82 -9.73 9.02 -7.82
C LEU A 82 -9.50 7.52 -7.66
N SER A 83 -8.45 7.11 -6.99
CA SER A 83 -8.18 5.70 -6.72
C SER A 83 -9.13 5.16 -5.65
N VAL A 84 -9.39 3.86 -5.71
CA VAL A 84 -10.06 3.17 -4.61
C VAL A 84 -9.15 3.18 -3.41
N HIS A 85 -9.67 3.64 -2.26
CA HIS A 85 -8.86 3.77 -1.03
C HIS A 85 -9.05 2.61 -0.06
N TYR A 86 -9.87 1.62 -0.41
CA TYR A 86 -9.94 0.39 0.37
C TYR A 86 -8.71 -0.46 0.10
N ILE A 87 -8.00 -0.79 1.16
CA ILE A 87 -6.80 -1.61 1.13
C ILE A 87 -7.19 -3.05 1.43
N ARG A 88 -6.58 -3.99 0.72
CA ARG A 88 -6.89 -5.41 0.82
C ARG A 88 -5.64 -6.22 1.12
N SER A 89 -5.84 -7.37 1.75
CA SER A 89 -4.74 -8.31 1.96
C SER A 89 -4.23 -8.85 0.63
N PRO A 90 -2.91 -8.85 0.40
CA PRO A 90 -2.33 -9.40 -0.83
C PRO A 90 -2.39 -10.92 -0.92
N VAL A 91 -2.65 -11.60 0.18
CA VAL A 91 -2.74 -13.05 0.26
C VAL A 91 -3.86 -13.45 1.23
N PRO A 92 -4.43 -14.65 1.10
CA PRO A 92 -5.31 -15.18 2.13
C PRO A 92 -4.55 -15.34 3.43
N GLY A 93 -5.20 -15.00 4.53
CA GLY A 93 -4.54 -15.08 5.81
C GLY A 93 -5.42 -14.64 6.95
N ARG A 94 -4.83 -14.61 8.12
CA ARG A 94 -5.49 -14.22 9.36
C ARG A 94 -4.76 -13.01 9.95
N VAL A 95 -5.50 -12.00 10.34
CA VAL A 95 -4.91 -10.83 11.01
C VAL A 95 -4.51 -11.25 12.44
N THR A 96 -3.23 -11.09 12.75
CA THR A 96 -2.67 -11.43 14.06
C THR A 96 -2.24 -10.21 14.87
N HIS A 97 -2.09 -9.08 14.20
CA HIS A 97 -1.61 -7.84 14.82
C HIS A 97 -2.17 -6.64 14.08
N VAL A 98 -2.56 -5.63 14.82
CA VAL A 98 -3.05 -4.37 14.29
C VAL A 98 -2.22 -3.20 14.82
#